data_35d574ee1cb927c569fc7a399a5379bd
#
_entry.id   35d574ee1cb927c569fc7a399a5379bd
#
_cell.length_a   1.000
_cell.length_b   1.000
_cell.length_c   1.000
_cell.angle_alpha   90.00
_cell.angle_beta   90.00
_cell.angle_gamma   90.00
#
_symmetry.space_group_name_H-M   'P 1'
#
loop_
_entity.id
_entity.type
_entity.pdbx_description
1 polymer ?
#
loop_
_entity_poly.entity_id
_entity_poly.type
_entity_poly.pdbx_seq_one_letter_code
_entity_poly.pdbx_strand_id
1 'polypeptide(L)'
;MGVESFCLPLQQYFYNYFMMGYLRFFFLALTAMFFGACSADSDPVAEVPAVENGDYSAAEGNTLVVYYSYTGNCRDIVQSLNAVLSADVLEITPAEKGLKYEANNYALGTQLLNAIKADPDNADSYPGIDPVDVDMNRYDNIIIVTPLWWSQMAAIMQTFLFHYGPQMAGKQVALIVSSASSGISGVVADAKRLVPEASWMADALWINNNNRSKTASLLSEWMATLNLKTESMKMNITIDGQTRSVTLVDNAATQTLVQALKEAPITFEVDDYGGFEKVGDLGRSLPTANEQITTEPGDVILYSGDQIVLFYGSNSWSYTRLGHIDNATVEQLKSFLKAGKGAVSVTLSVGDVSAVSAVQKKDDSVAGTDYSVTGARVSPSHKGVYIRNGKKFVK
;
A
#
# COMPACT_ATOMS: atom_id res chain seq x y z
N MET A 1 27.87 -43.42 67.48
CA MET A 1 28.72 -42.28 67.16
C MET A 1 29.53 -42.67 65.95
N GLY A 2 29.03 -42.43 64.80
CA GLY A 2 29.63 -42.72 63.48
C GLY A 2 30.10 -41.44 62.80
N VAL A 3 31.38 -41.47 62.44
CA VAL A 3 32.03 -40.42 61.68
C VAL A 3 31.96 -40.86 60.23
N GLU A 4 31.05 -40.28 59.43
CA GLU A 4 31.05 -40.50 58.01
C GLU A 4 32.01 -39.53 57.28
N SER A 5 33.00 -40.13 56.67
CA SER A 5 34.01 -39.49 55.83
C SER A 5 33.40 -38.84 54.58
N PHE A 6 33.62 -37.52 54.40
CA PHE A 6 33.50 -36.85 53.13
C PHE A 6 34.74 -37.19 52.29
N CYS A 7 34.60 -38.09 51.33
CA CYS A 7 35.54 -38.28 50.26
C CYS A 7 34.86 -37.94 48.91
N LEU A 8 35.00 -36.72 48.43
CA LEU A 8 34.69 -36.34 47.04
C LEU A 8 35.85 -36.84 46.15
N PRO A 9 35.57 -37.51 45.07
CA PRO A 9 36.59 -38.15 44.28
C PRO A 9 37.42 -37.15 43.51
N LEU A 10 38.70 -37.11 43.75
CA LEU A 10 39.74 -36.39 43.02
C LEU A 10 39.72 -36.67 41.47
N GLN A 11 38.98 -37.68 41.05
CA GLN A 11 38.86 -38.09 39.64
C GLN A 11 38.08 -37.09 38.76
N GLN A 12 37.15 -36.31 39.34
CA GLN A 12 36.38 -35.32 38.60
C GLN A 12 37.15 -34.01 38.40
N TYR A 13 38.15 -33.72 39.25
CA TYR A 13 39.02 -32.56 39.15
C TYR A 13 40.05 -32.75 38.05
N PHE A 14 40.59 -33.99 37.87
CA PHE A 14 41.53 -34.30 36.79
C PHE A 14 40.89 -34.34 35.43
N TYR A 15 39.61 -34.77 35.32
CA TYR A 15 38.92 -34.81 34.04
C TYR A 15 38.64 -33.42 33.47
N ASN A 16 38.23 -32.48 34.33
CA ASN A 16 37.97 -31.09 33.93
C ASN A 16 39.26 -30.31 33.57
N TYR A 17 40.36 -30.60 34.22
CA TYR A 17 41.65 -29.95 33.92
C TYR A 17 42.28 -30.48 32.60
N PHE A 18 42.11 -31.76 32.34
CA PHE A 18 42.61 -32.41 31.11
C PHE A 18 41.79 -31.98 29.87
N MET A 19 40.46 -31.86 29.99
CA MET A 19 39.61 -31.41 28.91
C MET A 19 39.81 -29.91 28.59
N MET A 20 40.04 -29.05 29.58
CA MET A 20 40.38 -27.64 29.31
C MET A 20 41.72 -27.46 28.62
N GLY A 21 42.69 -28.32 28.86
CA GLY A 21 43.99 -28.33 28.21
C GLY A 21 43.91 -28.69 26.72
N TYR A 22 43.11 -29.71 26.37
CA TYR A 22 42.92 -30.11 24.96
C TYR A 22 42.09 -29.10 24.18
N LEU A 23 41.12 -28.45 24.80
CA LEU A 23 40.33 -27.41 24.12
C LEU A 23 41.15 -26.16 23.80
N ARG A 24 42.14 -25.79 24.64
CA ARG A 24 43.04 -24.67 24.36
C ARG A 24 44.08 -25.00 23.27
N PHE A 25 44.54 -26.25 23.15
CA PHE A 25 45.45 -26.66 22.06
C PHE A 25 44.73 -26.79 20.72
N PHE A 26 43.44 -27.18 20.72
CA PHE A 26 42.66 -27.26 19.47
C PHE A 26 42.31 -25.89 18.91
N PHE A 27 42.09 -24.88 19.75
CA PHE A 27 41.89 -23.48 19.29
C PHE A 27 43.17 -22.82 18.80
N LEU A 28 44.35 -23.17 19.36
CA LEU A 28 45.62 -22.62 18.88
C LEU A 28 46.09 -23.27 17.57
N ALA A 29 45.72 -24.51 17.30
CA ALA A 29 46.05 -25.18 16.04
C ALA A 29 45.15 -24.74 14.86
N LEU A 30 43.90 -24.31 15.16
CA LEU A 30 42.96 -23.81 14.14
C LEU A 30 43.21 -22.35 13.75
N THR A 31 43.87 -21.57 14.62
CA THR A 31 44.23 -20.16 14.31
C THR A 31 45.50 -20.01 13.52
N ALA A 32 46.33 -21.06 13.42
CA ALA A 32 47.59 -21.02 12.64
C ALA A 32 47.43 -21.41 11.16
N MET A 33 46.24 -21.87 10.71
CA MET A 33 45.99 -22.25 9.31
C MET A 33 45.24 -21.19 8.49
N PHE A 34 44.88 -20.01 9.04
CA PHE A 34 44.17 -18.94 8.34
C PHE A 34 44.99 -17.67 8.08
N PHE A 35 46.33 -17.72 8.21
CA PHE A 35 47.22 -16.63 7.78
C PHE A 35 48.03 -17.03 6.55
N GLY A 36 47.33 -17.11 5.43
CA GLY A 36 47.98 -17.34 4.15
C GLY A 36 47.04 -17.07 3.00
N ALA A 37 47.08 -15.85 2.49
CA ALA A 37 46.53 -15.29 1.26
C ALA A 37 45.51 -14.19 1.48
N CYS A 38 45.96 -12.99 1.84
CA CYS A 38 45.31 -11.75 1.40
C CYS A 38 46.09 -11.27 0.17
N SER A 39 45.65 -11.68 -1.00
CA SER A 39 45.80 -10.89 -2.21
C SER A 39 44.67 -9.89 -2.22
N ALA A 40 45.02 -8.62 -2.27
CA ALA A 40 44.08 -7.54 -2.49
C ALA A 40 43.55 -7.64 -3.93
N ASP A 41 42.37 -8.18 -4.09
CA ASP A 41 41.50 -7.85 -5.22
C ASP A 41 40.28 -7.16 -4.64
N SER A 42 40.27 -5.84 -4.82
CA SER A 42 39.14 -5.00 -4.60
C SER A 42 38.13 -5.25 -5.73
N ASP A 43 37.25 -6.24 -5.54
CA ASP A 43 36.04 -6.28 -6.31
C ASP A 43 35.20 -5.04 -5.92
N PRO A 44 34.75 -4.23 -6.88
CA PRO A 44 33.87 -3.12 -6.58
C PRO A 44 32.59 -3.72 -5.99
N VAL A 45 32.32 -3.37 -4.73
CA VAL A 45 30.98 -3.51 -4.15
C VAL A 45 30.07 -2.82 -5.16
N ALA A 46 29.23 -3.60 -5.85
CA ALA A 46 28.19 -3.04 -6.68
C ALA A 46 27.38 -2.09 -5.78
N GLU A 47 27.52 -0.78 -6.01
CA GLU A 47 26.61 0.21 -5.47
C GLU A 47 25.21 -0.24 -5.90
N VAL A 48 24.44 -0.74 -4.94
CA VAL A 48 23.00 -0.86 -5.11
C VAL A 48 22.55 0.57 -5.38
N PRO A 49 21.96 0.87 -6.57
CA PRO A 49 21.55 2.23 -6.87
C PRO A 49 20.70 2.70 -5.70
N ALA A 50 21.09 3.83 -5.11
CA ALA A 50 20.19 4.58 -4.24
C ALA A 50 18.91 4.74 -5.05
N VAL A 51 17.80 4.18 -4.55
CA VAL A 51 16.48 4.53 -5.07
C VAL A 51 16.40 6.03 -4.80
N GLU A 52 16.65 6.82 -5.84
CA GLU A 52 16.26 8.24 -5.82
C GLU A 52 14.82 8.24 -5.31
N ASN A 53 14.51 9.21 -4.44
CA ASN A 53 13.13 9.46 -4.00
C ASN A 53 12.29 9.55 -5.27
N GLY A 54 11.91 8.37 -5.75
CA GLY A 54 11.33 8.18 -7.06
C GLY A 54 9.92 8.71 -6.97
N ASP A 55 9.60 9.49 -7.95
CA ASP A 55 8.27 9.68 -8.46
C ASP A 55 7.38 8.52 -8.00
N TYR A 56 6.56 8.75 -6.95
CA TYR A 56 5.58 7.78 -6.49
C TYR A 56 4.62 7.56 -7.65
N SER A 57 4.94 6.62 -8.54
CA SER A 57 3.92 6.10 -9.45
C SER A 57 2.89 5.48 -8.52
N ALA A 58 1.78 6.20 -8.33
CA ALA A 58 0.68 5.76 -7.52
C ALA A 58 0.30 4.34 -7.97
N ALA A 59 0.75 3.34 -7.20
CA ALA A 59 0.08 2.07 -7.23
C ALA A 59 -1.36 2.41 -6.84
N GLU A 60 -2.34 1.94 -7.59
CA GLU A 60 -3.77 2.18 -7.34
C GLU A 60 -4.21 1.42 -6.08
N GLY A 61 -3.56 1.67 -4.94
CA GLY A 61 -3.82 0.98 -3.69
C GLY A 61 -4.17 1.97 -2.58
N ASN A 62 -5.17 1.62 -1.79
CA ASN A 62 -5.55 2.35 -0.58
C ASN A 62 -4.70 1.93 0.64
N THR A 63 -3.58 1.28 0.42
CA THR A 63 -2.67 0.80 1.46
C THR A 63 -1.30 1.47 1.36
N LEU A 64 -0.86 2.05 2.48
CA LEU A 64 0.47 2.61 2.64
C LEU A 64 1.30 1.72 3.57
N VAL A 65 2.49 1.33 3.13
CA VAL A 65 3.53 0.75 4.00
C VAL A 65 4.54 1.82 4.34
N VAL A 66 4.58 2.25 5.59
CA VAL A 66 5.57 3.21 6.07
C VAL A 66 6.62 2.50 6.91
N TYR A 67 7.90 2.73 6.63
CA TYR A 67 8.95 2.06 7.36
C TYR A 67 10.18 2.92 7.63
N TYR A 68 10.91 2.55 8.68
CA TYR A 68 12.27 2.99 8.95
C TYR A 68 13.20 1.79 9.05
N SER A 69 14.38 1.87 8.42
CA SER A 69 15.36 0.78 8.45
C SER A 69 16.79 1.31 8.62
N TYR A 70 17.44 1.01 9.75
CA TYR A 70 18.84 1.39 10.00
C TYR A 70 19.82 0.35 9.45
N THR A 71 19.57 -0.93 9.73
CA THR A 71 20.47 -2.06 9.38
C THR A 71 20.01 -2.85 8.16
N GLY A 72 19.01 -2.37 7.41
CA GLY A 72 18.41 -3.07 6.27
C GLY A 72 17.27 -4.02 6.62
N ASN A 73 17.19 -4.50 7.86
CA ASN A 73 16.23 -5.56 8.24
C ASN A 73 14.76 -5.22 7.97
N CYS A 74 14.31 -3.99 8.26
CA CYS A 74 12.95 -3.59 7.96
C CYS A 74 12.72 -3.41 6.46
N ARG A 75 13.72 -2.96 5.71
CA ARG A 75 13.68 -2.90 4.24
C ARG A 75 13.47 -4.29 3.64
N ASP A 76 14.21 -5.30 4.10
CA ASP A 76 14.06 -6.70 3.63
C ASP A 76 12.65 -7.24 3.92
N ILE A 77 12.08 -6.90 5.09
CA ILE A 77 10.70 -7.25 5.47
C ILE A 77 9.72 -6.60 4.50
N VAL A 78 9.88 -5.30 4.21
CA VAL A 78 8.99 -4.57 3.29
C VAL A 78 9.10 -5.11 1.86
N GLN A 79 10.29 -5.46 1.38
CA GLN A 79 10.46 -6.13 0.08
C GLN A 79 9.69 -7.45 0.03
N SER A 80 9.76 -8.25 1.10
CA SER A 80 9.02 -9.50 1.21
C SER A 80 7.50 -9.27 1.29
N LEU A 81 7.06 -8.21 1.96
CA LEU A 81 5.65 -7.83 2.06
C LEU A 81 5.10 -7.40 0.69
N ASN A 82 5.85 -6.63 -0.08
CA ASN A 82 5.45 -6.18 -1.42
C ASN A 82 5.32 -7.31 -2.45
N ALA A 83 5.88 -8.47 -2.18
CA ALA A 83 5.66 -9.67 -3.01
C ALA A 83 4.24 -10.25 -2.86
N VAL A 84 3.52 -9.91 -1.79
CA VAL A 84 2.20 -10.45 -1.45
C VAL A 84 1.13 -9.38 -1.25
N LEU A 85 1.50 -8.10 -1.24
CA LEU A 85 0.60 -6.97 -1.04
C LEU A 85 0.97 -5.84 -2.02
N SER A 86 0.00 -5.41 -2.83
CA SER A 86 0.14 -4.17 -3.61
C SER A 86 -0.10 -2.98 -2.69
N ALA A 87 0.93 -2.16 -2.44
CA ALA A 87 0.85 -1.02 -1.55
C ALA A 87 1.85 0.06 -1.97
N ASP A 88 1.54 1.31 -1.69
CA ASP A 88 2.51 2.40 -1.76
C ASP A 88 3.51 2.24 -0.61
N VAL A 89 4.79 2.54 -0.84
CA VAL A 89 5.86 2.35 0.15
C VAL A 89 6.55 3.68 0.42
N LEU A 90 6.64 4.03 1.71
CA LEU A 90 7.30 5.24 2.19
C LEU A 90 8.43 4.87 3.17
N GLU A 91 9.67 5.14 2.81
CA GLU A 91 10.81 5.04 3.71
C GLU A 91 11.00 6.35 4.48
N ILE A 92 11.04 6.26 5.81
CA ILE A 92 11.37 7.40 6.66
C ILE A 92 12.88 7.45 6.87
N THR A 93 13.48 8.60 6.58
CA THR A 93 14.92 8.80 6.71
C THR A 93 15.23 9.94 7.70
N PRO A 94 16.30 9.83 8.53
CA PRO A 94 16.73 10.91 9.40
C PRO A 94 17.18 12.13 8.58
N ALA A 95 16.86 13.35 9.02
CA ALA A 95 17.31 14.58 8.39
C ALA A 95 18.85 14.69 8.44
N GLU A 96 19.45 14.33 9.57
CA GLU A 96 20.90 14.26 9.70
C GLU A 96 21.42 12.95 9.15
N LYS A 97 22.33 13.01 8.18
CA LYS A 97 22.85 11.82 7.48
C LYS A 97 24.16 11.31 8.13
N GLY A 98 24.44 10.04 7.91
CA GLY A 98 25.70 9.41 8.37
C GLY A 98 25.76 9.17 9.88
N LEU A 99 24.63 9.28 10.59
CA LEU A 99 24.59 8.99 12.01
C LEU A 99 24.92 7.53 12.29
N LYS A 100 25.79 7.31 13.28
CA LYS A 100 26.18 5.97 13.76
C LYS A 100 25.59 5.76 15.15
N TYR A 101 24.42 5.15 15.20
CA TYR A 101 23.71 4.91 16.46
C TYR A 101 24.41 3.93 17.38
N GLU A 102 25.24 3.02 16.83
CA GLU A 102 26.09 2.07 17.56
C GLU A 102 27.35 2.69 18.17
N ALA A 103 27.74 3.88 17.73
CA ALA A 103 28.93 4.55 18.23
C ALA A 103 28.80 4.90 19.73
N ASN A 104 29.93 4.91 20.45
CA ASN A 104 30.00 5.26 21.87
C ASN A 104 29.00 4.46 22.72
N ASN A 105 28.95 3.16 22.53
CA ASN A 105 28.02 2.27 23.21
C ASN A 105 26.55 2.71 23.08
N TYR A 106 26.14 3.06 21.86
CA TYR A 106 24.78 3.45 21.52
C TYR A 106 24.29 4.76 22.21
N ALA A 107 25.22 5.66 22.55
CA ALA A 107 24.91 6.87 23.29
C ALA A 107 23.87 7.75 22.59
N LEU A 108 23.97 7.93 21.26
CA LEU A 108 23.04 8.75 20.48
C LEU A 108 21.61 8.20 20.52
N GLY A 109 21.43 6.93 20.22
CA GLY A 109 20.09 6.29 20.23
C GLY A 109 19.46 6.34 21.63
N THR A 110 20.26 6.13 22.68
CA THR A 110 19.82 6.25 24.07
C THR A 110 19.38 7.69 24.39
N GLN A 111 20.15 8.68 23.96
CA GLN A 111 19.83 10.10 24.17
C GLN A 111 18.50 10.46 23.51
N LEU A 112 18.28 10.08 22.24
CA LEU A 112 17.06 10.35 21.50
C LEU A 112 15.82 9.76 22.19
N LEU A 113 15.88 8.49 22.58
CA LEU A 113 14.75 7.85 23.25
C LEU A 113 14.49 8.45 24.65
N ASN A 114 15.53 8.84 25.37
CA ASN A 114 15.37 9.50 26.68
C ASN A 114 14.74 10.89 26.53
N ALA A 115 15.09 11.65 25.49
CA ALA A 115 14.45 12.95 25.22
C ALA A 115 12.94 12.79 24.96
N ILE A 116 12.55 11.86 24.09
CA ILE A 116 11.13 11.56 23.81
C ILE A 116 10.41 11.12 25.09
N LYS A 117 11.04 10.24 25.88
CA LYS A 117 10.44 9.74 27.11
C LYS A 117 10.26 10.82 28.17
N ALA A 118 11.17 11.79 28.24
CA ALA A 118 11.13 12.88 29.22
C ALA A 118 10.01 13.89 28.92
N ASP A 119 9.75 14.15 27.64
CA ASP A 119 8.72 15.10 27.21
C ASP A 119 8.10 14.65 25.87
N PRO A 120 7.19 13.66 25.90
CA PRO A 120 6.65 12.99 24.71
C PRO A 120 5.69 13.87 23.88
N ASP A 121 5.20 14.97 24.45
CA ASP A 121 4.27 15.89 23.78
C ASP A 121 4.96 17.08 23.13
N ASN A 122 6.28 17.22 23.36
CA ASN A 122 7.09 18.30 22.81
C ASN A 122 7.78 17.86 21.51
N ALA A 123 7.52 18.59 20.42
CA ALA A 123 8.13 18.32 19.11
C ALA A 123 9.67 18.35 19.14
N ASP A 124 10.27 19.20 19.98
CA ASP A 124 11.73 19.33 20.11
C ASP A 124 12.39 18.09 20.73
N SER A 125 11.60 17.19 21.33
CA SER A 125 12.08 15.91 21.86
C SER A 125 12.33 14.86 20.78
N TYR A 126 11.81 15.08 19.57
CA TYR A 126 11.89 14.15 18.46
C TYR A 126 12.99 14.54 17.47
N PRO A 127 13.84 13.58 17.03
CA PRO A 127 14.87 13.87 16.03
C PRO A 127 14.25 14.27 14.69
N GLY A 128 14.95 15.14 13.95
CA GLY A 128 14.49 15.51 12.61
C GLY A 128 14.46 14.34 11.64
N ILE A 129 13.46 14.34 10.75
CA ILE A 129 13.35 13.46 9.59
C ILE A 129 13.35 14.29 8.30
N ASP A 130 13.68 13.66 7.17
CA ASP A 130 13.51 14.32 5.88
C ASP A 130 12.05 14.72 5.66
N PRO A 131 11.80 15.79 4.88
CA PRO A 131 10.44 16.15 4.51
C PRO A 131 9.70 14.98 3.87
N VAL A 132 8.49 14.74 4.34
CA VAL A 132 7.62 13.67 3.82
C VAL A 132 6.48 14.31 3.06
N ASP A 133 6.34 13.96 1.77
CA ASP A 133 5.23 14.37 0.92
C ASP A 133 4.27 13.19 0.75
N VAL A 134 3.29 13.07 1.63
CA VAL A 134 2.29 12.02 1.63
C VAL A 134 0.91 12.58 1.96
N ASP A 135 -0.06 12.34 1.09
CA ASP A 135 -1.47 12.61 1.39
C ASP A 135 -2.10 11.38 2.07
N MET A 136 -2.19 11.43 3.40
CA MET A 136 -2.78 10.36 4.20
C MET A 136 -4.24 10.08 3.87
N ASN A 137 -4.98 11.01 3.25
CA ASN A 137 -6.39 10.79 2.89
C ASN A 137 -6.57 9.75 1.78
N ARG A 138 -5.52 9.47 1.03
CA ARG A 138 -5.53 8.44 -0.02
C ARG A 138 -5.57 7.01 0.52
N TYR A 139 -5.25 6.81 1.80
CA TYR A 139 -5.07 5.47 2.36
C TYR A 139 -6.10 5.17 3.43
N ASP A 140 -6.74 4.02 3.34
CA ASP A 140 -7.58 3.44 4.37
C ASP A 140 -6.81 2.50 5.29
N ASN A 141 -5.74 1.89 4.75
CA ASN A 141 -4.89 0.94 5.46
C ASN A 141 -3.47 1.47 5.57
N ILE A 142 -2.87 1.34 6.74
CA ILE A 142 -1.48 1.75 6.98
C ILE A 142 -0.76 0.61 7.71
N ILE A 143 0.35 0.16 7.15
CA ILE A 143 1.22 -0.84 7.78
C ILE A 143 2.51 -0.15 8.19
N ILE A 144 2.77 -0.11 9.49
CA ILE A 144 3.98 0.48 10.07
C ILE A 144 5.02 -0.63 10.24
N VAL A 145 6.23 -0.44 9.69
CA VAL A 145 7.35 -1.39 9.85
C VAL A 145 8.52 -0.68 10.51
N THR A 146 8.92 -1.10 11.70
CA THR A 146 9.91 -0.39 12.52
C THR A 146 10.88 -1.32 13.23
N PRO A 147 12.15 -0.93 13.40
CA PRO A 147 13.03 -1.63 14.31
C PRO A 147 12.73 -1.25 15.76
N LEU A 148 13.09 -2.16 16.65
CA LEU A 148 13.06 -1.95 18.09
C LEU A 148 14.42 -1.41 18.56
N TRP A 149 14.39 -0.30 19.32
CA TRP A 149 15.52 0.26 20.03
C TRP A 149 15.25 0.28 21.55
N TRP A 150 16.06 -0.43 22.36
CA TRP A 150 15.92 -0.46 23.84
C TRP A 150 14.48 -0.75 24.30
N SER A 151 13.86 -1.76 23.71
CA SER A 151 12.47 -2.16 23.99
C SER A 151 11.41 -1.12 23.60
N GLN A 152 11.76 -0.06 22.89
CA GLN A 152 10.87 0.98 22.40
C GLN A 152 10.93 1.06 20.85
N MET A 153 10.01 1.79 20.26
CA MET A 153 10.05 2.12 18.83
C MET A 153 11.26 2.99 18.53
N ALA A 154 11.91 2.77 17.38
CA ALA A 154 13.01 3.61 16.92
C ALA A 154 12.60 5.08 16.88
N ALA A 155 13.43 5.99 17.41
CA ALA A 155 13.12 7.41 17.53
C ALA A 155 12.69 8.06 16.21
N ILE A 156 13.30 7.66 15.09
CA ILE A 156 12.97 8.17 13.74
C ILE A 156 11.51 7.82 13.35
N MET A 157 11.05 6.61 13.62
CA MET A 157 9.66 6.24 13.38
C MET A 157 8.72 6.94 14.36
N GLN A 158 9.13 7.13 15.61
CA GLN A 158 8.34 7.90 16.56
C GLN A 158 8.15 9.35 16.09
N THR A 159 9.18 9.98 15.50
CA THR A 159 9.06 11.32 14.89
C THR A 159 7.99 11.34 13.80
N PHE A 160 8.02 10.38 12.89
CA PHE A 160 7.01 10.30 11.83
C PHE A 160 5.61 10.17 12.42
N LEU A 161 5.40 9.26 13.37
CA LEU A 161 4.10 9.05 13.97
C LEU A 161 3.64 10.23 14.84
N PHE A 162 4.54 10.97 15.44
CA PHE A 162 4.21 12.20 16.17
C PHE A 162 3.57 13.25 15.24
N HIS A 163 4.11 13.41 14.03
CA HIS A 163 3.62 14.41 13.07
C HIS A 163 2.41 13.92 12.25
N TYR A 164 2.37 12.64 11.89
CA TYR A 164 1.38 12.09 10.95
C TYR A 164 0.36 11.15 11.61
N GLY A 165 0.61 10.68 12.83
CA GLY A 165 -0.29 9.78 13.56
C GLY A 165 -1.72 10.31 13.73
N PRO A 166 -1.95 11.59 14.05
CA PRO A 166 -3.29 12.16 14.10
C PRO A 166 -4.08 12.05 12.78
N GLN A 167 -3.40 12.04 11.64
CA GLN A 167 -4.02 11.87 10.32
C GLN A 167 -4.42 10.42 10.03
N MET A 168 -4.04 9.48 10.90
CA MET A 168 -4.41 8.06 10.82
C MET A 168 -5.69 7.75 11.61
N ALA A 169 -6.35 8.76 12.18
CA ALA A 169 -7.62 8.59 12.90
C ALA A 169 -8.67 7.87 12.05
N GLY A 170 -9.27 6.81 12.60
CA GLY A 170 -10.29 5.98 11.93
C GLY A 170 -9.76 5.07 10.81
N LYS A 171 -8.47 5.13 10.48
CA LYS A 171 -7.87 4.24 9.48
C LYS A 171 -7.52 2.88 10.09
N GLN A 172 -7.47 1.87 9.24
CA GLN A 172 -7.00 0.54 9.61
C GLN A 172 -5.47 0.56 9.74
N VAL A 173 -4.93 0.24 10.91
CA VAL A 173 -3.48 0.26 11.15
C VAL A 173 -2.98 -1.09 11.60
N ALA A 174 -1.83 -1.52 11.10
CA ALA A 174 -1.13 -2.72 11.51
C ALA A 174 0.35 -2.43 11.76
N LEU A 175 1.02 -3.27 12.56
CA LEU A 175 2.39 -3.04 12.98
C LEU A 175 3.26 -4.30 12.76
N ILE A 176 4.41 -4.11 12.15
CA ILE A 176 5.48 -5.11 12.06
C ILE A 176 6.71 -4.57 12.79
N VAL A 177 7.26 -5.37 13.69
CA VAL A 177 8.44 -4.98 14.47
C VAL A 177 9.60 -5.93 14.21
N SER A 178 10.74 -5.35 13.82
CA SER A 178 12.00 -6.07 13.71
C SER A 178 12.86 -5.87 14.95
N SER A 179 13.31 -6.96 15.58
CA SER A 179 14.25 -6.91 16.71
C SER A 179 15.26 -8.06 16.64
N ALA A 180 16.32 -8.00 17.45
CA ALA A 180 17.22 -9.13 17.57
C ALA A 180 16.59 -10.29 18.38
N SER A 181 16.14 -10.00 19.62
CA SER A 181 15.55 -10.99 20.52
C SER A 181 14.62 -10.39 21.58
N SER A 182 14.60 -9.06 21.74
CA SER A 182 13.78 -8.39 22.75
C SER A 182 12.32 -8.39 22.35
N GLY A 183 11.43 -8.61 23.31
CA GLY A 183 9.99 -8.53 23.14
C GLY A 183 9.51 -7.12 22.73
N ILE A 184 8.41 -7.04 22.02
CA ILE A 184 7.96 -5.85 21.29
C ILE A 184 6.90 -5.00 22.02
N SER A 185 6.55 -5.32 23.28
CA SER A 185 5.45 -4.65 24.01
C SER A 185 5.61 -3.14 24.12
N GLY A 186 6.85 -2.65 24.30
CA GLY A 186 7.13 -1.21 24.35
C GLY A 186 6.91 -0.53 22.99
N VAL A 187 7.29 -1.19 21.89
CA VAL A 187 7.04 -0.67 20.53
C VAL A 187 5.54 -0.58 20.26
N VAL A 188 4.77 -1.58 20.68
CA VAL A 188 3.30 -1.58 20.57
C VAL A 188 2.70 -0.44 21.40
N ALA A 189 3.21 -0.21 22.60
CA ALA A 189 2.77 0.89 23.46
C ALA A 189 3.06 2.26 22.82
N ASP A 190 4.27 2.45 22.26
CA ASP A 190 4.64 3.69 21.56
C ASP A 190 3.74 3.92 20.35
N ALA A 191 3.48 2.89 19.53
CA ALA A 191 2.60 2.97 18.37
C ALA A 191 1.18 3.41 18.78
N LYS A 192 0.60 2.77 19.79
CA LYS A 192 -0.75 3.10 20.27
C LYS A 192 -0.84 4.50 20.89
N ARG A 193 0.23 4.96 21.54
CA ARG A 193 0.31 6.33 22.08
C ARG A 193 0.33 7.37 20.97
N LEU A 194 1.10 7.12 19.91
CA LEU A 194 1.30 8.07 18.80
C LEU A 194 0.17 8.03 17.75
N VAL A 195 -0.59 6.94 17.71
CA VAL A 195 -1.73 6.75 16.78
C VAL A 195 -2.96 6.27 17.58
N PRO A 196 -3.48 7.05 18.54
CA PRO A 196 -4.50 6.59 19.49
C PRO A 196 -5.86 6.32 18.85
N GLU A 197 -6.22 7.05 17.80
CA GLU A 197 -7.52 7.02 17.12
C GLU A 197 -7.58 6.00 15.97
N ALA A 198 -6.54 5.19 15.80
CA ALA A 198 -6.49 4.18 14.75
C ALA A 198 -7.32 2.94 15.11
N SER A 199 -7.84 2.27 14.07
CA SER A 199 -8.43 0.94 14.17
C SER A 199 -7.34 -0.12 13.97
N TRP A 200 -6.82 -0.70 15.07
CA TRP A 200 -5.76 -1.71 14.99
C TRP A 200 -6.30 -3.05 14.49
N MET A 201 -5.78 -3.53 13.33
CA MET A 201 -6.33 -4.67 12.60
C MET A 201 -6.03 -6.02 13.25
N ALA A 202 -4.82 -6.17 13.82
CA ALA A 202 -4.34 -7.42 14.41
C ALA A 202 -3.25 -7.16 15.45
N ASP A 203 -2.79 -8.21 16.13
CA ASP A 203 -1.58 -8.17 16.92
C ASP A 203 -0.36 -7.87 16.05
N ALA A 204 0.60 -7.15 16.63
CA ALA A 204 1.82 -6.79 15.91
C ALA A 204 2.62 -8.03 15.51
N LEU A 205 3.04 -8.09 14.25
CA LEU A 205 3.94 -9.14 13.77
C LEU A 205 5.35 -8.88 14.28
N TRP A 206 5.92 -9.87 14.99
CA TRP A 206 7.28 -9.80 15.51
C TRP A 206 8.23 -10.68 14.71
N ILE A 207 9.16 -10.04 13.98
CA ILE A 207 10.23 -10.69 13.24
C ILE A 207 11.56 -10.46 13.97
N ASN A 208 12.23 -11.56 14.36
CA ASN A 208 13.46 -11.54 15.13
C ASN A 208 14.51 -12.51 14.56
N ASN A 209 15.69 -12.56 15.16
CA ASN A 209 16.79 -13.40 14.67
C ASN A 209 16.43 -14.90 14.60
N ASN A 210 15.51 -15.38 15.46
CA ASN A 210 15.13 -16.80 15.49
C ASN A 210 14.14 -17.19 14.39
N ASN A 211 13.34 -16.23 13.91
CA ASN A 211 12.25 -16.50 12.93
C ASN A 211 12.45 -15.78 11.58
N ARG A 212 13.49 -14.96 11.42
CA ARG A 212 13.77 -14.20 10.19
C ARG A 212 13.80 -15.05 8.93
N SER A 213 14.35 -16.26 9.00
CA SER A 213 14.37 -17.19 7.85
C SER A 213 12.98 -17.61 7.37
N LYS A 214 11.94 -17.34 8.16
CA LYS A 214 10.53 -17.62 7.87
C LYS A 214 9.72 -16.35 7.57
N THR A 215 10.37 -15.21 7.27
CA THR A 215 9.69 -13.93 7.06
C THR A 215 8.54 -14.05 6.07
N ALA A 216 8.73 -14.69 4.92
CA ALA A 216 7.69 -14.80 3.90
C ALA A 216 6.46 -15.58 4.38
N SER A 217 6.62 -16.72 5.07
CA SER A 217 5.49 -17.48 5.62
C SER A 217 4.79 -16.73 6.75
N LEU A 218 5.55 -16.09 7.65
CA LEU A 218 5.00 -15.29 8.73
C LEU A 218 4.19 -14.10 8.21
N LEU A 219 4.67 -13.42 7.17
CA LEU A 219 3.94 -12.35 6.51
C LEU A 219 2.65 -12.87 5.87
N SER A 220 2.70 -13.99 5.16
CA SER A 220 1.51 -14.58 4.54
C SER A 220 0.45 -14.98 5.58
N GLU A 221 0.86 -15.65 6.66
CA GLU A 221 -0.02 -16.03 7.76
C GLU A 221 -0.63 -14.81 8.47
N TRP A 222 0.20 -13.79 8.75
CA TRP A 222 -0.24 -12.57 9.40
C TRP A 222 -1.16 -11.74 8.51
N MET A 223 -0.86 -11.59 7.21
CA MET A 223 -1.70 -10.90 6.25
C MET A 223 -3.11 -11.51 6.18
N ALA A 224 -3.23 -12.82 6.31
CA ALA A 224 -4.53 -13.51 6.35
C ALA A 224 -5.37 -13.14 7.60
N THR A 225 -4.75 -12.59 8.65
CA THR A 225 -5.45 -12.09 9.84
C THR A 225 -5.87 -10.63 9.75
N LEU A 226 -5.33 -9.87 8.76
CA LEU A 226 -5.66 -8.47 8.59
C LEU A 226 -7.01 -8.31 7.90
N ASN A 227 -7.84 -7.43 8.44
CA ASN A 227 -9.06 -6.99 7.78
C ASN A 227 -8.77 -5.71 6.99
N LEU A 228 -7.94 -5.84 5.94
CA LEU A 228 -7.66 -4.69 5.07
C LEU A 228 -8.97 -4.21 4.43
N LYS A 229 -9.23 -2.93 4.51
CA LYS A 229 -10.25 -2.33 3.66
C LYS A 229 -9.74 -2.45 2.23
N THR A 230 -10.39 -3.28 1.46
CA THR A 230 -10.18 -3.26 0.01
C THR A 230 -10.82 -1.98 -0.52
N GLU A 231 -10.13 -1.27 -1.43
CA GLU A 231 -10.86 -0.27 -2.21
C GLU A 231 -12.06 -0.97 -2.81
N SER A 232 -13.25 -0.41 -2.58
CA SER A 232 -14.39 -0.83 -3.35
C SER A 232 -14.07 -0.48 -4.80
N MET A 233 -13.72 -1.50 -5.59
CA MET A 233 -13.51 -1.31 -7.02
C MET A 233 -14.70 -0.55 -7.57
N LYS A 234 -14.42 0.55 -8.26
CA LYS A 234 -15.48 1.39 -8.84
C LYS A 234 -15.37 1.40 -10.34
N MET A 235 -16.53 1.41 -10.98
CA MET A 235 -16.63 1.76 -12.38
C MET A 235 -17.70 2.83 -12.56
N ASN A 236 -17.71 3.46 -13.72
CA ASN A 236 -18.70 4.45 -14.11
C ASN A 236 -19.59 3.87 -15.21
N ILE A 237 -20.87 4.14 -15.11
CA ILE A 237 -21.85 3.94 -16.19
C ILE A 237 -22.26 5.31 -16.72
N THR A 238 -22.09 5.53 -18.03
CA THR A 238 -22.50 6.76 -18.69
C THR A 238 -23.59 6.46 -19.72
N ILE A 239 -24.72 7.19 -19.63
CA ILE A 239 -25.86 7.14 -20.55
C ILE A 239 -26.26 8.58 -20.91
N ASP A 240 -26.32 8.92 -22.20
CA ASP A 240 -26.66 10.28 -22.67
C ASP A 240 -25.86 11.40 -21.98
N GLY A 241 -24.55 11.16 -21.73
CA GLY A 241 -23.66 12.11 -21.07
C GLY A 241 -23.86 12.26 -19.56
N GLN A 242 -24.81 11.54 -18.95
CA GLN A 242 -24.93 11.44 -17.51
C GLN A 242 -24.13 10.26 -17.00
N THR A 243 -23.35 10.45 -15.94
CA THR A 243 -22.50 9.39 -15.35
C THR A 243 -22.93 9.08 -13.92
N ARG A 244 -22.95 7.79 -13.58
CA ARG A 244 -23.12 7.29 -12.22
C ARG A 244 -22.01 6.32 -11.87
N SER A 245 -21.56 6.38 -10.62
CA SER A 245 -20.61 5.44 -10.06
C SER A 245 -21.29 4.13 -9.66
N VAL A 246 -20.59 3.03 -9.86
CA VAL A 246 -20.96 1.68 -9.44
C VAL A 246 -19.89 1.17 -8.49
N THR A 247 -20.26 0.82 -7.29
CA THR A 247 -19.41 0.05 -6.37
C THR A 247 -19.47 -1.42 -6.79
N LEU A 248 -18.30 -1.96 -7.18
CA LEU A 248 -18.16 -3.33 -7.64
C LEU A 248 -17.93 -4.29 -6.46
N VAL A 249 -18.43 -5.52 -6.58
CA VAL A 249 -18.06 -6.61 -5.67
C VAL A 249 -16.72 -7.21 -6.12
N ASP A 250 -15.95 -7.76 -5.20
CA ASP A 250 -14.68 -8.40 -5.52
C ASP A 250 -14.90 -9.86 -5.94
N ASN A 251 -14.82 -10.12 -7.25
CA ASN A 251 -14.86 -11.46 -7.84
C ASN A 251 -14.09 -11.50 -9.18
N ALA A 252 -13.89 -12.70 -9.73
CA ALA A 252 -13.14 -12.86 -10.97
C ALA A 252 -13.75 -12.11 -12.19
N ALA A 253 -15.09 -11.96 -12.23
CA ALA A 253 -15.76 -11.21 -13.29
C ALA A 253 -15.42 -9.72 -13.22
N THR A 254 -15.53 -9.11 -12.05
CA THR A 254 -15.26 -7.69 -11.86
C THR A 254 -13.78 -7.35 -12.02
N GLN A 255 -12.87 -8.21 -11.53
CA GLN A 255 -11.43 -8.05 -11.75
C GLN A 255 -11.10 -8.07 -13.25
N THR A 256 -11.65 -9.02 -14.02
CA THR A 256 -11.46 -9.10 -15.47
C THR A 256 -12.09 -7.91 -16.19
N LEU A 257 -13.28 -7.47 -15.78
CA LEU A 257 -13.95 -6.30 -16.34
C LEU A 257 -13.15 -5.02 -16.11
N VAL A 258 -12.71 -4.77 -14.88
CA VAL A 258 -11.90 -3.59 -14.52
C VAL A 258 -10.60 -3.58 -15.30
N GLN A 259 -9.91 -4.71 -15.46
CA GLN A 259 -8.69 -4.80 -16.27
C GLN A 259 -8.95 -4.40 -17.72
N ALA A 260 -10.06 -4.85 -18.31
CA ALA A 260 -10.45 -4.47 -19.64
C ALA A 260 -10.79 -2.97 -19.75
N LEU A 261 -11.46 -2.41 -18.75
CA LEU A 261 -11.82 -0.98 -18.70
C LEU A 261 -10.61 -0.05 -18.49
N LYS A 262 -9.52 -0.54 -17.88
CA LYS A 262 -8.24 0.18 -17.80
C LYS A 262 -7.57 0.35 -19.18
N GLU A 263 -7.78 -0.59 -20.09
CA GLU A 263 -7.28 -0.49 -21.47
C GLU A 263 -8.08 0.51 -22.30
N ALA A 264 -9.41 0.43 -22.24
CA ALA A 264 -10.31 1.36 -22.93
C ALA A 264 -11.74 1.26 -22.36
N PRO A 265 -12.54 2.35 -22.39
CA PRO A 265 -13.97 2.30 -22.13
C PRO A 265 -14.69 1.35 -23.09
N ILE A 266 -15.73 0.65 -22.58
CA ILE A 266 -16.54 -0.29 -23.36
C ILE A 266 -17.91 0.34 -23.57
N THR A 267 -18.35 0.45 -24.85
CA THR A 267 -19.67 0.98 -25.21
C THR A 267 -20.47 -0.11 -25.91
N PHE A 268 -21.71 -0.30 -25.46
CA PHE A 268 -22.65 -1.27 -26.02
C PHE A 268 -24.09 -0.77 -25.85
N GLU A 269 -25.04 -1.42 -26.50
CA GLU A 269 -26.46 -1.10 -26.35
C GLU A 269 -27.14 -2.05 -25.36
N VAL A 270 -28.06 -1.52 -24.56
CA VAL A 270 -28.95 -2.27 -23.68
C VAL A 270 -30.41 -1.94 -24.01
N ASP A 271 -31.29 -2.93 -23.96
CA ASP A 271 -32.72 -2.75 -24.20
C ASP A 271 -33.55 -3.19 -22.99
N ASP A 272 -34.79 -2.69 -22.89
CA ASP A 272 -35.71 -3.06 -21.84
C ASP A 272 -36.09 -4.54 -21.90
N TYR A 273 -36.06 -5.22 -20.78
CA TYR A 273 -36.59 -6.58 -20.65
C TYR A 273 -37.46 -6.72 -19.38
N GLY A 274 -38.58 -7.39 -19.50
CA GLY A 274 -39.45 -7.73 -18.40
C GLY A 274 -40.09 -6.55 -17.65
N GLY A 275 -39.73 -5.31 -17.98
CA GLY A 275 -40.21 -4.10 -17.30
C GLY A 275 -39.50 -3.82 -15.95
N PHE A 276 -38.38 -4.48 -15.68
CA PHE A 276 -37.62 -4.34 -14.45
C PHE A 276 -36.13 -4.22 -14.67
N GLU A 277 -35.59 -4.42 -15.88
CA GLU A 277 -34.16 -4.38 -16.18
C GLU A 277 -33.87 -3.90 -17.61
N LYS A 278 -32.63 -3.51 -17.85
CA LYS A 278 -32.01 -3.32 -19.16
C LYS A 278 -30.93 -4.37 -19.37
N VAL A 279 -30.92 -5.02 -20.54
CA VAL A 279 -29.99 -6.11 -20.89
C VAL A 279 -29.27 -5.77 -22.18
N GLY A 280 -27.96 -6.02 -22.22
CA GLY A 280 -27.16 -5.85 -23.44
C GLY A 280 -25.90 -6.71 -23.45
N ASP A 281 -25.46 -7.03 -24.68
CA ASP A 281 -24.24 -7.80 -24.93
C ASP A 281 -23.01 -6.89 -24.71
N LEU A 282 -22.12 -7.28 -23.79
CA LEU A 282 -20.88 -6.59 -23.48
C LEU A 282 -19.84 -6.64 -24.62
N GLY A 283 -20.04 -7.55 -25.60
CA GLY A 283 -19.11 -7.79 -26.69
C GLY A 283 -17.88 -8.60 -26.28
N ARG A 284 -17.87 -9.19 -25.08
CA ARG A 284 -16.82 -10.07 -24.55
C ARG A 284 -17.35 -10.97 -23.44
N SER A 285 -16.70 -12.11 -23.24
CA SER A 285 -17.05 -13.01 -22.14
C SER A 285 -16.19 -12.71 -20.91
N LEU A 286 -16.81 -12.79 -19.74
CA LEU A 286 -16.19 -12.68 -18.41
C LEU A 286 -16.34 -14.01 -17.65
N PRO A 287 -15.45 -14.30 -16.68
CA PRO A 287 -15.64 -15.42 -15.77
C PRO A 287 -16.99 -15.32 -15.03
N THR A 288 -17.63 -16.45 -14.77
CA THR A 288 -18.91 -16.49 -14.05
C THR A 288 -18.75 -17.08 -12.66
N ALA A 289 -19.45 -16.51 -11.67
CA ALA A 289 -19.62 -17.06 -10.31
C ALA A 289 -21.11 -16.96 -9.97
N ASN A 290 -21.93 -17.76 -10.66
CA ASN A 290 -23.38 -17.68 -10.57
C ASN A 290 -23.90 -18.19 -9.24
N GLU A 291 -24.72 -17.37 -8.59
CA GLU A 291 -25.42 -17.66 -7.35
C GLU A 291 -26.91 -17.38 -7.52
N GLN A 292 -27.77 -18.11 -6.80
CA GLN A 292 -29.19 -17.81 -6.73
C GLN A 292 -29.38 -16.55 -5.88
N ILE A 293 -29.68 -15.43 -6.51
CA ILE A 293 -29.86 -14.14 -5.83
C ILE A 293 -31.19 -13.50 -6.23
N THR A 294 -31.72 -12.66 -5.36
CA THR A 294 -32.77 -11.71 -5.67
C THR A 294 -32.12 -10.34 -5.85
N THR A 295 -32.32 -9.73 -7.02
CA THR A 295 -31.76 -8.43 -7.35
C THR A 295 -32.59 -7.30 -6.78
N GLU A 296 -31.95 -6.14 -6.63
CA GLU A 296 -32.57 -4.88 -6.20
C GLU A 296 -32.36 -3.80 -7.27
N PRO A 297 -33.20 -2.73 -7.28
CA PRO A 297 -32.95 -1.58 -8.16
C PRO A 297 -31.56 -0.98 -7.93
N GLY A 298 -30.75 -0.85 -8.98
CA GLY A 298 -29.36 -0.42 -8.93
C GLY A 298 -28.35 -1.55 -9.09
N ASP A 299 -28.76 -2.81 -8.95
CA ASP A 299 -27.86 -3.94 -9.19
C ASP A 299 -27.37 -3.98 -10.62
N VAL A 300 -26.08 -4.25 -10.76
CA VAL A 300 -25.37 -4.50 -12.02
C VAL A 300 -24.92 -5.95 -12.03
N ILE A 301 -25.39 -6.70 -13.02
CA ILE A 301 -25.29 -8.15 -13.06
C ILE A 301 -24.63 -8.59 -14.38
N LEU A 302 -23.86 -9.68 -14.32
CA LEU A 302 -23.44 -10.44 -15.49
C LEU A 302 -24.38 -11.67 -15.62
N TYR A 303 -25.03 -11.78 -16.76
CA TYR A 303 -25.84 -12.91 -17.13
C TYR A 303 -25.18 -13.69 -18.29
N SER A 304 -25.22 -15.02 -18.24
CA SER A 304 -24.64 -15.91 -19.24
C SER A 304 -23.16 -15.69 -19.57
N GLY A 305 -22.44 -14.89 -18.81
CA GLY A 305 -21.00 -14.61 -18.99
C GLY A 305 -20.67 -13.49 -19.98
N ASP A 306 -21.64 -12.94 -20.71
CA ASP A 306 -21.43 -11.93 -21.74
C ASP A 306 -22.48 -10.79 -21.74
N GLN A 307 -23.57 -10.92 -20.99
CA GLN A 307 -24.61 -9.92 -20.94
C GLN A 307 -24.55 -9.10 -19.66
N ILE A 308 -24.54 -7.79 -19.79
CA ILE A 308 -24.70 -6.85 -18.68
C ILE A 308 -26.17 -6.56 -18.46
N VAL A 309 -26.62 -6.70 -17.22
CA VAL A 309 -28.00 -6.42 -16.81
C VAL A 309 -28.00 -5.32 -15.77
N LEU A 310 -28.77 -4.25 -16.03
CA LEU A 310 -28.91 -3.08 -15.17
C LEU A 310 -30.33 -3.03 -14.62
N PHE A 311 -30.49 -3.27 -13.31
CA PHE A 311 -31.79 -3.39 -12.68
C PHE A 311 -32.36 -2.03 -12.25
N TYR A 312 -33.62 -1.77 -12.59
CA TYR A 312 -34.45 -0.71 -12.03
C TYR A 312 -35.71 -1.25 -11.31
N GLY A 313 -35.85 -2.56 -11.28
CA GLY A 313 -36.81 -3.35 -10.52
C GLY A 313 -36.08 -4.54 -9.86
N SER A 314 -36.76 -5.67 -9.72
CA SER A 314 -36.23 -6.86 -9.05
C SER A 314 -36.57 -8.14 -9.82
N ASN A 315 -35.66 -9.12 -9.78
CA ASN A 315 -35.87 -10.48 -10.26
C ASN A 315 -35.06 -11.46 -9.41
N SER A 316 -35.44 -12.74 -9.42
CA SER A 316 -34.72 -13.80 -8.71
C SER A 316 -34.25 -14.85 -9.72
N TRP A 317 -32.95 -15.00 -9.87
CA TRP A 317 -32.34 -15.96 -10.80
C TRP A 317 -30.92 -16.32 -10.39
N SER A 318 -30.29 -17.19 -11.16
CA SER A 318 -28.87 -17.53 -11.00
C SER A 318 -28.02 -16.53 -11.79
N TYR A 319 -27.34 -15.63 -11.08
CA TYR A 319 -26.58 -14.51 -11.63
C TYR A 319 -25.17 -14.42 -11.05
N THR A 320 -24.25 -13.79 -11.78
CA THR A 320 -22.99 -13.28 -11.23
C THR A 320 -23.16 -11.78 -10.93
N ARG A 321 -23.12 -11.39 -9.65
CA ARG A 321 -23.19 -9.98 -9.25
C ARG A 321 -21.91 -9.26 -9.64
N LEU A 322 -22.01 -8.11 -10.31
CA LEU A 322 -20.87 -7.23 -10.61
C LEU A 322 -20.79 -6.06 -9.63
N GLY A 323 -21.92 -5.49 -9.22
CA GLY A 323 -21.92 -4.35 -8.31
C GLY A 323 -23.29 -3.72 -8.15
N HIS A 324 -23.25 -2.45 -7.66
CA HIS A 324 -24.46 -1.67 -7.42
C HIS A 324 -24.23 -0.18 -7.75
N ILE A 325 -25.19 0.48 -8.40
CA ILE A 325 -25.16 1.92 -8.74
C ILE A 325 -25.33 2.73 -7.45
N ASP A 326 -24.34 3.56 -7.15
CA ASP A 326 -24.26 4.32 -5.91
C ASP A 326 -25.33 5.43 -5.80
N ASN A 327 -25.83 5.62 -4.60
CA ASN A 327 -26.59 6.81 -4.17
C ASN A 327 -27.73 7.21 -5.11
N ALA A 328 -28.56 6.25 -5.58
CA ALA A 328 -29.68 6.51 -6.48
C ALA A 328 -30.98 5.95 -5.94
N THR A 329 -32.05 6.76 -5.97
CA THR A 329 -33.42 6.27 -5.71
C THR A 329 -33.95 5.49 -6.92
N VAL A 330 -34.99 4.68 -6.74
CA VAL A 330 -35.60 3.91 -7.84
C VAL A 330 -36.07 4.82 -8.99
N GLU A 331 -36.63 5.99 -8.67
CA GLU A 331 -37.07 6.98 -9.67
C GLU A 331 -35.83 7.54 -10.45
N GLN A 332 -34.75 7.82 -9.74
CA GLN A 332 -33.51 8.28 -10.37
C GLN A 332 -32.89 7.21 -11.26
N LEU A 333 -32.95 5.95 -10.83
CA LEU A 333 -32.46 4.80 -11.62
C LEU A 333 -33.30 4.62 -12.89
N LYS A 334 -34.66 4.63 -12.78
CA LYS A 334 -35.55 4.56 -13.94
C LYS A 334 -35.31 5.69 -14.92
N SER A 335 -35.11 6.90 -14.43
CA SER A 335 -34.79 8.06 -15.26
C SER A 335 -33.46 7.93 -15.96
N PHE A 336 -32.42 7.55 -15.20
CA PHE A 336 -31.02 7.39 -15.69
C PHE A 336 -30.94 6.26 -16.74
N LEU A 337 -31.52 5.09 -16.44
CA LEU A 337 -31.52 3.92 -17.30
C LEU A 337 -32.54 4.03 -18.46
N LYS A 338 -33.32 5.13 -18.53
CA LYS A 338 -34.36 5.32 -19.55
C LYS A 338 -35.36 4.17 -19.59
N ALA A 339 -35.83 3.72 -18.42
CA ALA A 339 -36.75 2.60 -18.28
C ALA A 339 -38.01 2.78 -19.16
N GLY A 340 -38.31 1.75 -19.96
CA GLY A 340 -39.43 1.75 -20.90
C GLY A 340 -39.25 2.63 -22.15
N LYS A 341 -38.02 3.07 -22.46
CA LYS A 341 -37.71 3.88 -23.65
C LYS A 341 -37.00 3.11 -24.78
N GLY A 342 -36.93 1.80 -24.67
CA GLY A 342 -36.21 0.96 -25.65
C GLY A 342 -34.68 0.99 -25.52
N ALA A 343 -34.00 0.70 -26.61
CA ALA A 343 -32.56 0.61 -26.62
C ALA A 343 -31.86 1.93 -26.27
N VAL A 344 -30.81 1.85 -25.45
CA VAL A 344 -29.94 2.98 -25.09
C VAL A 344 -28.48 2.55 -25.12
N SER A 345 -27.60 3.49 -25.52
CA SER A 345 -26.16 3.26 -25.50
C SER A 345 -25.59 3.49 -24.10
N VAL A 346 -24.84 2.53 -23.61
CA VAL A 346 -24.18 2.52 -22.31
C VAL A 346 -22.68 2.49 -22.51
N THR A 347 -21.94 3.35 -21.78
CA THR A 347 -20.48 3.30 -21.73
C THR A 347 -20.03 2.97 -20.30
N LEU A 348 -19.23 1.92 -20.17
CA LEU A 348 -18.54 1.58 -18.93
C LEU A 348 -17.11 2.14 -18.99
N SER A 349 -16.64 2.70 -17.86
CA SER A 349 -15.26 3.19 -17.73
C SER A 349 -14.76 3.05 -16.28
N VAL A 350 -13.46 3.09 -16.07
CA VAL A 350 -12.80 3.24 -14.76
C VAL A 350 -12.11 4.60 -14.69
N GLY A 351 -11.81 5.08 -13.50
CA GLY A 351 -11.17 6.37 -13.21
C GLY A 351 -12.11 7.32 -12.49
N ASP A 352 -11.53 8.33 -11.83
CA ASP A 352 -12.28 9.33 -11.10
C ASP A 352 -13.22 10.08 -12.01
N VAL A 353 -14.46 10.26 -11.58
CA VAL A 353 -15.39 11.26 -12.13
C VAL A 353 -14.93 12.64 -11.62
N SER A 354 -13.64 12.93 -11.74
CA SER A 354 -13.17 14.30 -11.65
C SER A 354 -13.81 15.02 -12.84
N ALA A 355 -14.79 15.85 -12.54
CA ALA A 355 -15.59 16.68 -13.43
C ALA A 355 -14.87 16.99 -14.77
N VAL A 356 -14.86 16.07 -15.69
CA VAL A 356 -14.90 16.40 -17.09
C VAL A 356 -16.37 16.80 -17.31
N SER A 357 -16.73 17.95 -16.77
CA SER A 357 -17.80 18.75 -17.33
C SER A 357 -17.60 18.66 -18.81
N ALA A 358 -18.58 18.10 -19.49
CA ALA A 358 -18.61 18.05 -20.93
C ALA A 358 -17.97 19.34 -21.45
N VAL A 359 -16.80 19.20 -22.07
CA VAL A 359 -16.40 20.19 -23.05
C VAL A 359 -17.48 20.03 -24.10
N GLN A 360 -18.57 20.77 -23.93
CA GLN A 360 -19.46 21.09 -25.04
C GLN A 360 -18.47 21.56 -26.10
N LYS A 361 -18.35 20.78 -27.17
CA LYS A 361 -17.88 21.29 -28.43
C LYS A 361 -18.79 22.49 -28.72
N LYS A 362 -18.40 23.63 -28.17
CA LYS A 362 -18.92 24.90 -28.62
C LYS A 362 -18.47 24.93 -30.08
N ASP A 363 -19.42 24.89 -30.94
CA ASP A 363 -19.24 25.17 -32.35
C ASP A 363 -18.61 26.56 -32.42
N ASP A 364 -17.26 26.60 -32.43
CA ASP A 364 -16.50 27.84 -32.54
C ASP A 364 -16.46 28.27 -34.00
N SER A 365 -17.56 28.85 -34.46
CA SER A 365 -17.58 29.86 -35.50
C SER A 365 -17.15 31.23 -34.95
N VAL A 366 -16.23 31.28 -33.97
CA VAL A 366 -15.59 32.50 -33.49
C VAL A 366 -14.20 32.54 -34.14
N ALA A 367 -13.93 33.60 -34.89
CA ALA A 367 -12.66 33.90 -35.52
C ALA A 367 -11.48 33.58 -34.60
N GLY A 368 -10.61 32.68 -35.06
CA GLY A 368 -9.58 32.03 -34.23
C GLY A 368 -8.71 33.02 -33.49
N THR A 369 -8.63 32.85 -32.19
CA THR A 369 -7.66 33.58 -31.35
C THR A 369 -6.30 32.86 -31.45
N ASP A 370 -5.25 33.66 -31.73
CA ASP A 370 -3.88 33.17 -31.81
C ASP A 370 -3.20 33.18 -30.45
N TYR A 371 -2.45 32.12 -30.16
CA TYR A 371 -1.65 31.98 -28.95
C TYR A 371 -0.18 31.75 -29.31
N SER A 372 0.74 32.31 -28.54
CA SER A 372 2.17 31.97 -28.63
C SER A 372 2.39 30.51 -28.23
N VAL A 373 3.56 29.98 -28.53
CA VAL A 373 3.96 28.64 -28.08
C VAL A 373 4.04 28.51 -26.56
N THR A 374 4.06 29.62 -25.82
CA THR A 374 4.03 29.69 -24.36
C THR A 374 2.61 29.88 -23.79
N GLY A 375 1.57 29.84 -24.65
CA GLY A 375 0.17 29.96 -24.25
C GLY A 375 -0.36 31.39 -24.05
N ALA A 376 0.45 32.42 -24.29
CA ALA A 376 -0.01 33.82 -24.25
C ALA A 376 -0.80 34.19 -25.50
N ARG A 377 -1.90 34.95 -25.36
CA ARG A 377 -2.70 35.45 -26.45
C ARG A 377 -1.88 36.43 -27.30
N VAL A 378 -1.84 36.26 -28.61
CA VAL A 378 -1.08 37.15 -29.53
C VAL A 378 -2.00 37.84 -30.51
N SER A 379 -1.57 39.05 -31.01
CA SER A 379 -2.36 39.80 -31.95
C SER A 379 -2.30 39.13 -33.36
N PRO A 380 -3.30 39.38 -34.25
CA PRO A 380 -3.30 38.85 -35.61
C PRO A 380 -2.11 39.32 -36.47
N SER A 381 -1.40 40.35 -36.04
CA SER A 381 -0.19 40.88 -36.71
C SER A 381 1.12 40.30 -36.17
N HIS A 382 1.06 39.35 -35.21
CA HIS A 382 2.26 38.75 -34.60
C HIS A 382 3.05 37.97 -35.68
N LYS A 383 4.37 38.27 -35.78
CA LYS A 383 5.30 37.52 -36.60
C LYS A 383 5.96 36.41 -35.76
N GLY A 384 6.01 35.21 -36.27
CA GLY A 384 6.62 34.08 -35.57
C GLY A 384 5.71 32.85 -35.51
N VAL A 385 5.95 31.98 -34.53
CA VAL A 385 5.19 30.74 -34.35
C VAL A 385 4.01 30.99 -33.43
N TYR A 386 2.81 30.62 -33.87
CA TYR A 386 1.60 30.70 -33.07
C TYR A 386 0.69 29.49 -33.25
N ILE A 387 -0.23 29.29 -32.34
CA ILE A 387 -1.19 28.18 -32.32
C ILE A 387 -2.59 28.79 -32.49
N ARG A 388 -3.34 28.30 -33.46
CA ARG A 388 -4.75 28.63 -33.72
C ARG A 388 -5.53 27.33 -33.87
N ASN A 389 -6.60 27.16 -33.07
CA ASN A 389 -7.43 25.95 -33.06
C ASN A 389 -6.60 24.64 -32.98
N GLY A 390 -5.60 24.63 -32.06
CA GLY A 390 -4.72 23.46 -31.87
C GLY A 390 -3.70 23.18 -32.98
N LYS A 391 -3.63 24.01 -34.03
CA LYS A 391 -2.67 23.84 -35.14
C LYS A 391 -1.58 24.91 -35.07
N LYS A 392 -0.34 24.52 -35.37
CA LYS A 392 0.83 25.39 -35.43
C LYS A 392 0.90 26.14 -36.76
N PHE A 393 1.09 27.45 -36.68
CA PHE A 393 1.31 28.34 -37.84
C PHE A 393 2.62 29.12 -37.66
N VAL A 394 3.22 29.53 -38.79
CA VAL A 394 4.40 30.40 -38.85
C VAL A 394 4.05 31.55 -39.76
N LYS A 395 4.31 32.80 -39.32
CA LYS A 395 4.04 34.00 -40.11
C LYS A 395 5.27 34.89 -40.19
#